data_f1fe9d82300a10476d3542ddb3567d64
#
_entry.id   f1fe9d82300a10476d3542ddb3567d64
#
_cell.length_a   1.000
_cell.length_b   1.000
_cell.length_c   1.000
_cell.angle_alpha   90.00
_cell.angle_beta   90.00
_cell.angle_gamma   90.00
#
_symmetry.space_group_name_H-M   'P 1'
#
loop_
_entity.id
_entity.type
_entity.pdbx_description
1 polymer ?
#
loop_
_entity_poly.entity_id
_entity_poly.type
_entity_poly.pdbx_seq_one_letter_code
_entity_poly.pdbx_strand_id
1 'polypeptide(L)'
;MDDQNREYEDYEALHDELFALLDQHRMKALSQKLGEMNEFDISEFLGELWEDNPQQMAMVFRILSKEIAAAVFANLEVEEQETIINSITDTELAGIIEELYVDDAVDMMEELPANVVKRVMRTATPATRNLINQYLKYPENSAGSIMTAEFVDLKKYMSVREAFARIRKIGEDKETIYVCYVTSAKRKLEGVVTVKDLLLSDDDVILEDIMDTNVIYASTTDDQEEVSDMISNYDLIAIPVVDKEGCLVGIVTVDDIIDVMEQETTEDIEKMAGITPSDKPYSRTSVVDIWKNRIPWLMFLMLSATFTGMIVTHFEDALATQVALASFMPMLMGTGGNSGSQSSTAIIRSLSLGDTSPSDALRVIWKELRVAFLCGVSLAAANFIKMLLVDRLLLGNTAVTMPVAATVCCTIVFVVMFAKVVGSLLPMIAEKIGVDPAVMASPLISTITDAVSLLIYFSIAKMLLHF
;
A
#
# COMPACT_ATOMS: atom_id res chain seq x y z
N MET A 1 24.14 -15.69 5.27
CA MET A 1 23.40 -16.95 5.50
C MET A 1 23.64 -17.55 6.89
N ASP A 2 24.85 -17.51 7.45
CA ASP A 2 25.10 -18.02 8.82
C ASP A 2 24.61 -17.08 9.94
N ASP A 3 24.61 -15.77 9.74
CA ASP A 3 24.17 -14.82 10.77
C ASP A 3 22.64 -14.74 10.85
N GLN A 4 21.92 -14.75 9.75
CA GLN A 4 20.44 -14.80 9.75
C GLN A 4 19.89 -16.09 10.36
N ASN A 5 20.55 -17.24 10.15
CA ASN A 5 20.16 -18.47 10.81
C ASN A 5 20.39 -18.45 12.33
N ARG A 6 21.43 -17.73 12.82
CA ARG A 6 21.67 -17.57 14.26
C ARG A 6 20.66 -16.66 14.93
N GLU A 7 20.30 -15.55 14.31
CA GLU A 7 19.26 -14.66 14.82
C GLU A 7 17.91 -15.39 14.93
N TYR A 8 17.58 -16.23 13.95
CA TYR A 8 16.36 -17.04 13.98
C TYR A 8 16.38 -18.13 15.07
N GLU A 9 17.52 -18.81 15.26
CA GLU A 9 17.69 -19.80 16.32
C GLU A 9 17.66 -19.15 17.72
N ASP A 10 18.21 -17.94 17.87
CA ASP A 10 18.17 -17.18 19.13
C ASP A 10 16.76 -16.70 19.45
N TYR A 11 15.96 -16.31 18.44
CA TYR A 11 14.56 -15.90 18.58
C TYR A 11 13.66 -17.08 18.99
N GLU A 12 13.75 -18.22 18.30
CA GLU A 12 13.00 -19.44 18.67
C GLU A 12 13.34 -19.91 20.10
N ALA A 13 14.63 -19.85 20.49
CA ALA A 13 15.06 -20.21 21.83
C ALA A 13 14.50 -19.25 22.91
N LEU A 14 14.37 -17.97 22.59
CA LEU A 14 13.75 -16.97 23.47
C LEU A 14 12.26 -17.23 23.65
N HIS A 15 11.54 -17.49 22.57
CA HIS A 15 10.12 -17.86 22.58
C HIS A 15 9.86 -19.12 23.41
N ASP A 16 10.64 -20.17 23.19
CA ASP A 16 10.55 -21.40 23.98
C ASP A 16 10.79 -21.13 25.50
N GLU A 17 11.72 -20.24 25.82
CA GLU A 17 11.97 -19.82 27.23
C GLU A 17 10.75 -19.11 27.83
N LEU A 18 10.10 -18.19 27.08
CA LEU A 18 8.93 -17.45 27.53
C LEU A 18 7.72 -18.38 27.77
N PHE A 19 7.46 -19.30 26.82
CA PHE A 19 6.42 -20.31 27.00
C PHE A 19 6.70 -21.22 28.19
N ALA A 20 7.95 -21.66 28.38
CA ALA A 20 8.33 -22.47 29.54
C ALA A 20 8.15 -21.74 30.87
N LEU A 21 8.44 -20.42 30.93
CA LEU A 21 8.22 -19.61 32.14
C LEU A 21 6.72 -19.46 32.44
N LEU A 22 5.91 -19.32 31.38
CA LEU A 22 4.45 -19.20 31.46
C LEU A 22 3.81 -20.50 31.96
N ASP A 23 4.18 -21.64 31.41
CA ASP A 23 3.70 -22.97 31.81
C ASP A 23 4.07 -23.32 33.26
N GLN A 24 5.26 -22.87 33.70
CA GLN A 24 5.71 -23.02 35.08
C GLN A 24 5.07 -22.00 36.06
N HIS A 25 4.18 -21.12 35.59
CA HIS A 25 3.58 -20.02 36.33
C HIS A 25 4.60 -19.09 37.04
N ARG A 26 5.79 -18.91 36.43
CA ARG A 26 6.86 -18.05 36.95
C ARG A 26 6.71 -16.60 36.50
N MET A 27 5.54 -15.99 36.81
CA MET A 27 5.15 -14.66 36.35
C MET A 27 6.15 -13.53 36.62
N LYS A 28 6.89 -13.59 37.76
CA LYS A 28 7.92 -12.59 38.05
C LYS A 28 9.14 -12.68 37.11
N ALA A 29 9.55 -13.90 36.76
CA ALA A 29 10.66 -14.11 35.84
C ALA A 29 10.25 -13.75 34.42
N LEU A 30 8.99 -14.07 34.03
CA LEU A 30 8.39 -13.68 32.77
C LEU A 30 8.34 -12.15 32.63
N SER A 31 7.78 -11.43 33.62
CA SER A 31 7.72 -9.96 33.61
C SER A 31 9.10 -9.30 33.52
N GLN A 32 10.11 -9.88 34.20
CA GLN A 32 11.46 -9.36 34.09
C GLN A 32 12.05 -9.57 32.69
N LYS A 33 11.83 -10.75 32.09
CA LYS A 33 12.31 -11.07 30.77
C LYS A 33 11.65 -10.20 29.70
N LEU A 34 10.32 -10.04 29.76
CA LEU A 34 9.58 -9.15 28.87
C LEU A 34 10.05 -7.69 29.00
N GLY A 35 10.40 -7.22 30.18
CA GLY A 35 10.95 -5.88 30.38
C GLY A 35 12.35 -5.64 29.80
N GLU A 36 13.04 -6.68 29.33
CA GLU A 36 14.33 -6.63 28.67
C GLU A 36 14.21 -6.77 27.13
N MET A 37 13.00 -7.03 26.61
CA MET A 37 12.71 -7.23 25.19
C MET A 37 12.25 -5.93 24.55
N ASN A 38 12.31 -5.89 23.20
CA ASN A 38 11.70 -4.84 22.41
C ASN A 38 10.17 -4.98 22.42
N GLU A 39 9.47 -3.86 22.32
CA GLU A 39 8.01 -3.79 22.35
C GLU A 39 7.36 -4.58 21.20
N PHE A 40 7.97 -4.54 20.03
CA PHE A 40 7.51 -5.31 18.87
C PHE A 40 7.62 -6.82 19.09
N ASP A 41 8.75 -7.31 19.61
CA ASP A 41 8.91 -8.74 19.93
C ASP A 41 7.91 -9.23 20.99
N ILE A 42 7.55 -8.33 21.92
CA ILE A 42 6.52 -8.62 22.93
C ILE A 42 5.14 -8.71 22.28
N SER A 43 4.82 -7.85 21.33
CA SER A 43 3.54 -7.89 20.61
C SER A 43 3.39 -9.16 19.79
N GLU A 44 4.45 -9.62 19.08
CA GLU A 44 4.45 -10.90 18.36
C GLU A 44 4.20 -12.07 19.30
N PHE A 45 4.91 -12.13 20.46
CA PHE A 45 4.68 -13.15 21.47
C PHE A 45 3.25 -13.16 22.01
N LEU A 46 2.65 -11.97 22.21
CA LEU A 46 1.26 -11.86 22.64
C LEU A 46 0.28 -12.29 21.55
N GLY A 47 0.58 -12.00 20.28
CA GLY A 47 -0.19 -12.48 19.13
C GLY A 47 -0.23 -14.00 19.04
N GLU A 48 0.91 -14.68 19.22
CA GLU A 48 0.95 -16.15 19.27
C GLU A 48 0.12 -16.69 20.46
N LEU A 49 0.22 -16.05 21.63
CA LEU A 49 -0.59 -16.43 22.80
C LEU A 49 -2.09 -16.21 22.56
N TRP A 50 -2.46 -15.19 21.80
CA TRP A 50 -3.86 -14.92 21.49
C TRP A 50 -4.48 -15.99 20.61
N GLU A 51 -3.74 -16.51 19.62
CA GLU A 51 -4.19 -17.61 18.76
C GLU A 51 -4.50 -18.88 19.57
N ASP A 52 -3.67 -19.19 20.58
CA ASP A 52 -3.83 -20.37 21.41
C ASP A 52 -4.83 -20.13 22.57
N ASN A 53 -4.71 -19.02 23.28
CA ASN A 53 -5.51 -18.71 24.48
C ASN A 53 -5.60 -17.20 24.73
N PRO A 54 -6.64 -16.51 24.25
CA PRO A 54 -6.83 -15.06 24.44
C PRO A 54 -6.84 -14.60 25.90
N GLN A 55 -7.27 -15.46 26.83
CA GLN A 55 -7.28 -15.13 28.26
C GLN A 55 -5.87 -15.14 28.86
N GLN A 56 -5.01 -16.00 28.35
CA GLN A 56 -3.62 -16.10 28.79
C GLN A 56 -2.81 -14.90 28.26
N MET A 57 -3.05 -14.48 27.03
CA MET A 57 -2.51 -13.26 26.47
C MET A 57 -2.86 -12.03 27.33
N ALA A 58 -4.14 -11.83 27.65
CA ALA A 58 -4.56 -10.72 28.49
C ALA A 58 -3.96 -10.76 29.92
N MET A 59 -3.68 -11.95 30.47
CA MET A 59 -3.00 -12.11 31.74
C MET A 59 -1.52 -11.72 31.65
N VAL A 60 -0.83 -12.07 30.56
CA VAL A 60 0.55 -11.70 30.33
C VAL A 60 0.68 -10.21 30.07
N PHE A 61 -0.23 -9.63 29.28
CA PHE A 61 -0.26 -8.19 29.06
C PHE A 61 -0.33 -7.38 30.36
N ARG A 62 -1.12 -7.83 31.33
CA ARG A 62 -1.29 -7.15 32.65
C ARG A 62 -0.05 -7.15 33.56
N ILE A 63 0.97 -7.94 33.26
CA ILE A 63 2.24 -7.93 34.03
C ILE A 63 3.29 -7.00 33.45
N LEU A 64 3.04 -6.38 32.29
CA LEU A 64 3.89 -5.36 31.70
C LEU A 64 3.88 -4.07 32.52
N SER A 65 4.96 -3.28 32.45
CA SER A 65 4.94 -1.92 33.00
C SER A 65 3.98 -1.04 32.17
N LYS A 66 3.56 0.08 32.70
CA LYS A 66 2.56 0.95 32.06
C LYS A 66 3.08 1.50 30.73
N GLU A 67 4.35 1.91 30.68
CA GLU A 67 5.00 2.47 29.51
C GLU A 67 5.15 1.40 28.42
N ILE A 68 5.68 0.22 28.77
CA ILE A 68 5.81 -0.91 27.84
C ILE A 68 4.43 -1.40 27.35
N ALA A 69 3.44 -1.42 28.26
CA ALA A 69 2.10 -1.87 27.90
C ALA A 69 1.43 -0.98 26.84
N ALA A 70 1.63 0.33 26.86
CA ALA A 70 1.10 1.23 25.84
C ALA A 70 1.78 1.03 24.49
N ALA A 71 3.12 0.98 24.45
CA ALA A 71 3.87 0.74 23.23
C ALA A 71 3.57 -0.65 22.62
N VAL A 72 3.51 -1.70 23.45
CA VAL A 72 3.09 -3.05 22.98
C VAL A 72 1.66 -3.03 22.47
N PHE A 73 0.77 -2.29 23.14
CA PHE A 73 -0.64 -2.22 22.74
C PHE A 73 -0.83 -1.57 21.36
N ALA A 74 -0.04 -0.53 21.03
CA ALA A 74 -0.04 0.10 19.71
C ALA A 74 0.33 -0.88 18.61
N ASN A 75 1.29 -1.78 18.85
CA ASN A 75 1.75 -2.80 17.92
C ASN A 75 0.85 -4.04 17.80
N LEU A 76 -0.24 -4.15 18.58
CA LEU A 76 -1.16 -5.29 18.52
C LEU A 76 -2.22 -5.09 17.44
N GLU A 77 -2.62 -6.20 16.85
CA GLU A 77 -3.75 -6.24 15.92
C GLU A 77 -5.09 -5.91 16.61
N VAL A 78 -6.06 -5.40 15.89
CA VAL A 78 -7.37 -4.90 16.40
C VAL A 78 -8.12 -5.94 17.21
N GLU A 79 -8.12 -7.20 16.81
CA GLU A 79 -8.81 -8.29 17.52
C GLU A 79 -8.12 -8.62 18.84
N GLU A 80 -6.81 -8.43 18.93
CA GLU A 80 -5.99 -8.58 20.13
C GLU A 80 -6.23 -7.40 21.09
N GLN A 81 -6.21 -6.17 20.54
CA GLN A 81 -6.56 -4.95 21.26
C GLN A 81 -7.98 -5.04 21.85
N GLU A 82 -8.97 -5.47 21.05
CA GLU A 82 -10.33 -5.68 21.54
C GLU A 82 -10.38 -6.69 22.72
N THR A 83 -9.63 -7.78 22.61
CA THR A 83 -9.54 -8.80 23.67
C THR A 83 -8.95 -8.22 24.95
N ILE A 84 -7.87 -7.44 24.85
CA ILE A 84 -7.26 -6.77 26.00
C ILE A 84 -8.24 -5.77 26.62
N ILE A 85 -8.82 -4.87 25.80
CA ILE A 85 -9.78 -3.87 26.27
C ILE A 85 -10.92 -4.55 27.03
N ASN A 86 -11.46 -5.66 26.55
CA ASN A 86 -12.53 -6.38 27.21
C ASN A 86 -12.10 -7.11 28.48
N SER A 87 -10.81 -7.38 28.65
CA SER A 87 -10.26 -8.14 29.80
C SER A 87 -9.72 -7.28 30.91
N ILE A 88 -9.36 -6.01 30.66
CA ILE A 88 -8.81 -5.08 31.67
C ILE A 88 -9.88 -4.19 32.33
N THR A 89 -9.52 -3.58 33.43
CA THR A 89 -10.39 -2.63 34.15
C THR A 89 -10.39 -1.25 33.46
N ASP A 90 -11.42 -0.44 33.70
CA ASP A 90 -11.50 0.93 33.17
C ASP A 90 -10.33 1.81 33.63
N THR A 91 -9.74 1.53 34.79
CA THR A 91 -8.57 2.27 35.31
C THR A 91 -7.29 1.88 34.57
N GLU A 92 -7.10 0.59 34.28
CA GLU A 92 -5.97 0.09 33.47
C GLU A 92 -6.08 0.64 32.05
N LEU A 93 -7.26 0.58 31.45
CA LEU A 93 -7.54 1.12 30.11
C LEU A 93 -7.24 2.62 30.03
N ALA A 94 -7.70 3.41 31.02
CA ALA A 94 -7.37 4.83 31.09
C ALA A 94 -5.86 5.07 31.08
N GLY A 95 -5.14 4.24 31.83
CA GLY A 95 -3.69 4.33 31.89
C GLY A 95 -3.00 4.08 30.56
N ILE A 96 -3.48 3.14 29.77
CA ILE A 96 -2.94 2.85 28.42
C ILE A 96 -3.25 4.01 27.46
N ILE A 97 -4.51 4.45 27.40
CA ILE A 97 -4.94 5.52 26.49
C ILE A 97 -4.22 6.85 26.74
N GLU A 98 -3.84 7.14 27.98
CA GLU A 98 -3.11 8.37 28.30
C GLU A 98 -1.62 8.32 27.96
N GLU A 99 -1.05 7.12 27.74
CA GLU A 99 0.34 6.91 27.32
C GLU A 99 0.47 6.70 25.80
N LEU A 100 -0.62 6.31 25.10
CA LEU A 100 -0.62 6.19 23.65
C LEU A 100 -0.41 7.55 22.97
N TYR A 101 0.32 7.56 21.87
CA TYR A 101 0.32 8.70 20.96
C TYR A 101 -1.07 8.88 20.34
N VAL A 102 -1.35 10.08 19.86
CA VAL A 102 -2.72 10.43 19.45
C VAL A 102 -3.12 9.72 18.14
N ASP A 103 -2.19 9.52 17.23
CA ASP A 103 -2.34 8.75 16.00
C ASP A 103 -2.71 7.29 16.30
N ASP A 104 -1.91 6.55 17.10
CA ASP A 104 -2.21 5.19 17.56
C ASP A 104 -3.60 5.08 18.20
N ALA A 105 -3.94 6.08 19.02
CA ALA A 105 -5.27 6.11 19.65
C ALA A 105 -6.40 6.35 18.64
N VAL A 106 -6.16 7.07 17.56
CA VAL A 106 -7.12 7.32 16.49
C VAL A 106 -7.27 6.10 15.60
N ASP A 107 -6.17 5.50 15.15
CA ASP A 107 -6.17 4.29 14.31
C ASP A 107 -6.92 3.14 15.00
N MET A 108 -6.61 2.91 16.30
CA MET A 108 -7.37 1.99 17.11
C MET A 108 -8.88 2.30 17.13
N MET A 109 -9.26 3.60 17.21
CA MET A 109 -10.68 3.99 17.27
C MET A 109 -11.42 3.78 15.96
N GLU A 110 -10.76 3.92 14.83
CA GLU A 110 -11.36 3.74 13.51
C GLU A 110 -11.67 2.27 13.23
N GLU A 111 -10.87 1.37 13.75
CA GLU A 111 -10.99 -0.07 13.48
C GLU A 111 -11.83 -0.83 14.52
N LEU A 112 -11.89 -0.35 15.77
CA LEU A 112 -12.58 -1.06 16.84
C LEU A 112 -14.12 -1.02 16.72
N PRO A 113 -14.82 -2.09 17.17
CA PRO A 113 -16.27 -2.11 17.23
C PRO A 113 -16.85 -0.95 18.06
N ALA A 114 -17.95 -0.34 17.61
CA ALA A 114 -18.57 0.86 18.21
C ALA A 114 -18.87 0.77 19.73
N ASN A 115 -19.11 -0.43 20.25
CA ASN A 115 -19.31 -0.64 21.69
C ASN A 115 -18.00 -0.52 22.47
N VAL A 116 -16.87 -0.93 21.89
CA VAL A 116 -15.52 -0.84 22.46
C VAL A 116 -15.06 0.62 22.41
N VAL A 117 -15.16 1.27 21.25
CA VAL A 117 -14.90 2.70 21.07
C VAL A 117 -15.63 3.54 22.12
N LYS A 118 -16.92 3.24 22.38
CA LYS A 118 -17.70 3.94 23.40
C LYS A 118 -17.16 3.72 24.82
N ARG A 119 -16.60 2.56 25.10
CA ARG A 119 -15.94 2.27 26.39
C ARG A 119 -14.65 3.09 26.51
N VAL A 120 -13.77 3.06 25.49
CA VAL A 120 -12.53 3.82 25.44
C VAL A 120 -12.81 5.32 25.63
N MET A 121 -13.71 5.90 24.82
CA MET A 121 -14.07 7.32 24.91
C MET A 121 -14.69 7.73 26.25
N ARG A 122 -15.34 6.82 26.96
CA ARG A 122 -15.85 7.09 28.31
C ARG A 122 -14.72 7.11 29.33
N THR A 123 -13.68 6.32 29.13
CA THR A 123 -12.58 6.10 30.07
C THR A 123 -11.50 7.18 29.94
N ALA A 124 -11.25 7.65 28.71
CA ALA A 124 -10.29 8.71 28.40
C ALA A 124 -10.58 10.03 29.13
N THR A 125 -9.53 10.79 29.45
CA THR A 125 -9.68 12.14 30.04
C THR A 125 -10.40 13.09 29.08
N PRO A 126 -10.97 14.19 29.55
CA PRO A 126 -11.58 15.19 28.68
C PRO A 126 -10.59 15.81 27.66
N ALA A 127 -9.31 15.91 28.01
CA ALA A 127 -8.27 16.44 27.13
C ALA A 127 -7.99 15.47 25.99
N THR A 128 -7.66 14.22 26.29
CA THR A 128 -7.40 13.13 25.33
C THR A 128 -8.61 12.87 24.44
N ARG A 129 -9.81 12.83 25.02
CA ARG A 129 -11.06 12.70 24.25
C ARG A 129 -11.27 13.83 23.24
N ASN A 130 -10.97 15.08 23.60
CA ASN A 130 -11.10 16.21 22.69
C ASN A 130 -10.07 16.12 21.57
N LEU A 131 -8.87 15.67 21.87
CA LEU A 131 -7.80 15.49 20.91
C LEU A 131 -8.18 14.40 19.91
N ILE A 132 -8.52 13.20 20.36
CA ILE A 132 -9.02 12.10 19.52
C ILE A 132 -10.20 12.57 18.63
N ASN A 133 -11.21 13.24 19.21
CA ASN A 133 -12.33 13.77 18.41
C ASN A 133 -11.95 14.87 17.41
N GLN A 134 -10.82 15.51 17.58
CA GLN A 134 -10.28 16.46 16.60
C GLN A 134 -9.65 15.72 15.44
N TYR A 135 -8.86 14.71 15.69
CA TYR A 135 -8.17 13.90 14.69
C TYR A 135 -9.15 13.07 13.86
N LEU A 136 -10.11 12.41 14.45
CA LEU A 136 -11.21 11.69 13.75
C LEU A 136 -12.06 12.56 12.79
N LYS A 137 -11.80 13.86 12.68
CA LYS A 137 -12.45 14.74 11.69
C LYS A 137 -11.62 14.94 10.43
N TYR A 138 -10.37 14.58 10.45
CA TYR A 138 -9.55 14.62 9.24
C TYR A 138 -10.02 13.53 8.28
N PRO A 139 -9.90 13.73 6.97
CA PRO A 139 -10.23 12.68 6.02
C PRO A 139 -9.33 11.46 6.25
N GLU A 140 -9.90 10.27 6.10
CA GLU A 140 -9.13 9.02 6.03
C GLU A 140 -8.05 9.14 4.93
N ASN A 141 -6.90 8.49 5.11
CA ASN A 141 -5.76 8.51 4.18
C ASN A 141 -5.21 9.92 3.89
N SER A 142 -5.31 10.84 4.85
CA SER A 142 -4.73 12.19 4.73
C SER A 142 -3.58 12.40 5.72
N ALA A 143 -2.72 13.39 5.45
CA ALA A 143 -1.68 13.80 6.40
C ALA A 143 -2.24 14.10 7.80
N GLY A 144 -3.48 14.54 7.89
CA GLY A 144 -4.15 14.83 9.15
C GLY A 144 -4.58 13.59 9.93
N SER A 145 -4.86 12.45 9.26
CA SER A 145 -5.20 11.19 9.94
C SER A 145 -3.97 10.47 10.49
N ILE A 146 -2.86 10.52 9.77
CA ILE A 146 -1.61 9.82 10.14
C ILE A 146 -0.59 10.66 10.90
N MET A 147 -0.91 11.92 11.27
CA MET A 147 0.03 12.79 11.97
C MET A 147 -0.05 12.59 13.48
N THR A 148 1.08 12.73 14.17
CA THR A 148 1.14 12.83 15.63
C THR A 148 1.23 14.28 16.10
N ALA A 149 0.72 14.56 17.31
CA ALA A 149 0.83 15.90 17.96
C ALA A 149 2.09 16.05 18.81
N GLU A 150 2.84 15.00 19.00
CA GLU A 150 3.95 14.87 19.92
C GLU A 150 5.28 15.35 19.31
N PHE A 151 5.36 16.61 18.94
CA PHE A 151 6.56 17.24 18.36
C PHE A 151 7.19 18.30 19.30
N VAL A 152 8.45 18.67 19.02
CA VAL A 152 9.16 19.75 19.73
C VAL A 152 8.93 21.08 19.02
N ASP A 153 8.23 22.02 19.66
CA ASP A 153 8.11 23.41 19.20
C ASP A 153 9.10 24.33 19.93
N LEU A 154 9.81 25.14 19.17
CA LEU A 154 10.74 26.17 19.63
C LEU A 154 10.31 27.54 19.15
N LYS A 155 10.92 28.58 19.70
CA LYS A 155 10.66 29.99 19.29
C LYS A 155 11.94 30.61 18.73
N LYS A 156 11.84 31.35 17.62
CA LYS A 156 12.97 31.87 16.88
C LYS A 156 13.92 32.74 17.71
N TYR A 157 13.41 33.43 18.74
CA TYR A 157 14.20 34.27 19.64
C TYR A 157 14.94 33.49 20.73
N MET A 158 14.74 32.19 20.86
CA MET A 158 15.47 31.37 21.82
C MET A 158 16.93 31.22 21.39
N SER A 159 17.83 31.16 22.37
CA SER A 159 19.20 30.73 22.16
C SER A 159 19.30 29.21 22.07
N VAL A 160 20.37 28.69 21.51
CA VAL A 160 20.67 27.24 21.45
C VAL A 160 20.62 26.62 22.86
N ARG A 161 21.19 27.29 23.86
CA ARG A 161 21.12 26.85 25.25
C ARG A 161 19.67 26.72 25.77
N GLU A 162 18.80 27.67 25.45
CA GLU A 162 17.40 27.63 25.85
C GLU A 162 16.64 26.55 25.10
N ALA A 163 16.97 26.31 23.83
CA ALA A 163 16.41 25.21 23.05
C ALA A 163 16.75 23.85 23.66
N PHE A 164 18.01 23.61 24.00
CA PHE A 164 18.40 22.37 24.72
C PHE A 164 17.72 22.23 26.08
N ALA A 165 17.59 23.32 26.82
CA ALA A 165 16.88 23.27 28.10
C ALA A 165 15.39 22.88 27.92
N ARG A 166 14.75 23.36 26.85
CA ARG A 166 13.38 23.01 26.50
C ARG A 166 13.29 21.56 26.03
N ILE A 167 14.14 21.13 25.12
CA ILE A 167 14.17 19.73 24.61
C ILE A 167 14.36 18.75 25.77
N ARG A 168 15.31 18.99 26.67
CA ARG A 168 15.52 18.13 27.87
C ARG A 168 14.33 18.06 28.81
N LYS A 169 13.47 19.08 28.79
CA LYS A 169 12.31 19.15 29.67
C LYS A 169 11.09 18.40 29.11
N ILE A 170 10.91 18.43 27.77
CA ILE A 170 9.68 17.95 27.14
C ILE A 170 9.93 16.77 26.16
N GLY A 171 11.19 16.45 25.86
CA GLY A 171 11.54 15.51 24.79
C GLY A 171 11.25 14.05 25.12
N GLU A 172 11.06 13.71 26.40
CA GLU A 172 10.71 12.34 26.81
C GLU A 172 9.30 11.95 26.34
N ASP A 173 8.38 12.94 26.28
CA ASP A 173 7.00 12.75 25.84
C ASP A 173 6.81 13.13 24.36
N LYS A 174 7.87 13.10 23.52
CA LYS A 174 7.79 13.49 22.11
C LYS A 174 8.22 12.35 21.21
N GLU A 175 7.50 12.19 20.11
CA GLU A 175 7.74 11.20 19.08
C GLU A 175 9.19 11.26 18.60
N THR A 176 9.65 12.44 18.28
CA THR A 176 11.04 12.68 17.91
C THR A 176 11.55 14.02 18.42
N ILE A 177 12.85 14.05 18.75
CA ILE A 177 13.60 15.29 19.06
C ILE A 177 14.59 15.64 17.97
N TYR A 178 14.80 14.78 16.96
CA TYR A 178 15.82 15.00 15.94
C TYR A 178 15.55 16.21 15.08
N VAL A 179 14.28 16.51 14.85
CA VAL A 179 13.81 17.69 14.13
C VAL A 179 12.91 18.51 15.05
N CYS A 180 13.27 19.78 15.25
CA CYS A 180 12.52 20.71 16.07
C CYS A 180 11.93 21.82 15.19
N TYR A 181 10.69 22.20 15.44
CA TYR A 181 9.96 23.14 14.59
C TYR A 181 9.92 24.51 15.25
N VAL A 182 10.33 25.53 14.50
CA VAL A 182 10.33 26.91 14.96
C VAL A 182 9.01 27.56 14.58
N THR A 183 8.24 27.97 15.61
CA THR A 183 6.91 28.53 15.42
C THR A 183 6.79 29.95 15.99
N SER A 184 5.93 30.77 15.38
CA SER A 184 5.54 32.09 15.90
C SER A 184 4.72 31.99 17.20
N ALA A 185 4.42 33.13 17.81
CA ALA A 185 3.51 33.20 18.95
C ALA A 185 2.08 32.69 18.61
N LYS A 186 1.70 32.68 17.35
CA LYS A 186 0.41 32.16 16.83
C LYS A 186 0.51 30.75 16.31
N ARG A 187 1.56 30.02 16.65
CA ARG A 187 1.83 28.63 16.19
C ARG A 187 2.07 28.48 14.67
N LYS A 188 2.23 29.56 13.92
CA LYS A 188 2.61 29.45 12.51
C LYS A 188 4.00 28.89 12.38
N LEU A 189 4.18 27.94 11.47
CA LEU A 189 5.47 27.37 11.14
C LEU A 189 6.36 28.46 10.47
N GLU A 190 7.53 28.75 11.05
CA GLU A 190 8.47 29.77 10.58
C GLU A 190 9.80 29.15 10.13
N GLY A 191 10.16 27.98 10.63
CA GLY A 191 11.39 27.32 10.29
C GLY A 191 11.52 25.96 10.95
N VAL A 192 12.61 25.28 10.63
CA VAL A 192 13.00 23.99 11.22
C VAL A 192 14.46 24.07 11.66
N VAL A 193 14.81 23.40 12.74
CA VAL A 193 16.18 23.25 13.22
C VAL A 193 16.38 21.81 13.69
N THR A 194 17.45 21.18 13.25
CA THR A 194 17.78 19.80 13.69
C THR A 194 18.59 19.81 14.97
N VAL A 195 18.54 18.74 15.74
CA VAL A 195 19.43 18.56 16.91
C VAL A 195 20.89 18.62 16.49
N LYS A 196 21.23 18.19 15.26
CA LYS A 196 22.57 18.33 14.69
C LYS A 196 22.98 19.81 14.58
N ASP A 197 22.11 20.68 14.07
CA ASP A 197 22.39 22.11 13.94
C ASP A 197 22.59 22.76 15.30
N LEU A 198 21.76 22.38 16.28
CA LEU A 198 21.91 22.84 17.66
C LEU A 198 23.23 22.39 18.29
N LEU A 199 23.66 21.14 18.08
CA LEU A 199 24.90 20.58 18.61
C LEU A 199 26.15 21.22 18.02
N LEU A 200 26.07 21.68 16.77
CA LEU A 200 27.20 22.28 16.05
C LEU A 200 27.28 23.80 16.20
N SER A 201 26.27 24.43 16.84
CA SER A 201 26.20 25.86 17.07
C SER A 201 26.62 26.23 18.49
N ASP A 202 27.14 27.46 18.66
CA ASP A 202 27.47 27.97 20.00
C ASP A 202 26.20 28.25 20.83
N ASP A 203 26.30 28.07 22.13
CA ASP A 203 25.18 28.17 23.09
C ASP A 203 24.39 29.49 23.04
N ASP A 204 25.06 30.58 22.69
CA ASP A 204 24.49 31.94 22.72
C ASP A 204 23.89 32.34 21.36
N VAL A 205 24.00 31.52 20.31
CA VAL A 205 23.41 31.80 18.99
C VAL A 205 21.88 31.69 19.08
N ILE A 206 21.18 32.58 18.38
CA ILE A 206 19.71 32.63 18.34
C ILE A 206 19.21 31.72 17.22
N LEU A 207 18.09 31.00 17.45
CA LEU A 207 17.55 30.06 16.47
C LEU A 207 17.18 30.71 15.13
N GLU A 208 16.79 31.99 15.11
CA GLU A 208 16.53 32.73 13.87
C GLU A 208 17.72 32.77 12.91
N ASP A 209 18.96 32.70 13.44
CA ASP A 209 20.20 32.74 12.64
C ASP A 209 20.61 31.39 12.06
N ILE A 210 20.08 30.27 12.60
CA ILE A 210 20.50 28.91 12.23
C ILE A 210 19.36 28.06 11.68
N MET A 211 18.10 28.45 11.85
CA MET A 211 16.95 27.71 11.36
C MET A 211 16.86 27.74 9.84
N ASP A 212 16.46 26.65 9.24
CA ASP A 212 16.05 26.63 7.83
C ASP A 212 14.61 27.17 7.71
N THR A 213 14.45 28.20 6.89
CA THR A 213 13.14 28.81 6.61
C THR A 213 12.47 28.28 5.36
N ASN A 214 13.18 27.48 4.56
CA ASN A 214 12.62 26.80 3.39
C ASN A 214 12.06 25.44 3.79
N VAL A 215 11.04 25.45 4.65
CA VAL A 215 10.47 24.24 5.23
C VAL A 215 9.57 23.55 4.23
N ILE A 216 9.81 22.25 4.02
CA ILE A 216 8.87 21.36 3.34
C ILE A 216 7.83 20.93 4.37
N TYR A 217 6.56 21.08 4.04
CA TYR A 217 5.45 20.76 4.93
C TYR A 217 4.28 20.15 4.15
N ALA A 218 3.44 19.38 4.82
CA ALA A 218 2.17 18.88 4.33
C ALA A 218 1.01 19.70 4.93
N SER A 219 -0.10 19.77 4.22
CA SER A 219 -1.37 20.26 4.77
C SER A 219 -2.16 19.10 5.35
N THR A 220 -3.01 19.35 6.34
CA THR A 220 -3.85 18.29 6.95
C THR A 220 -4.77 17.54 6.00
N THR A 221 -4.95 18.03 4.78
CA THR A 221 -5.83 17.43 3.75
C THR A 221 -5.04 16.85 2.58
N ASP A 222 -3.72 16.88 2.62
CA ASP A 222 -2.90 16.27 1.58
C ASP A 222 -2.99 14.74 1.73
N ASP A 223 -2.99 14.04 0.60
CA ASP A 223 -3.06 12.58 0.55
C ASP A 223 -1.81 11.95 1.18
N GLN A 224 -1.98 10.83 1.89
CA GLN A 224 -0.86 10.14 2.54
C GLN A 224 0.20 9.64 1.54
N GLU A 225 -0.21 9.27 0.31
CA GLU A 225 0.72 8.90 -0.75
C GLU A 225 1.58 10.09 -1.18
N GLU A 226 0.99 11.31 -1.30
CA GLU A 226 1.74 12.54 -1.59
C GLU A 226 2.73 12.87 -0.47
N VAL A 227 2.34 12.66 0.79
CA VAL A 227 3.22 12.88 1.97
C VAL A 227 4.37 11.88 1.97
N SER A 228 4.09 10.62 1.64
CA SER A 228 5.09 9.56 1.48
C SER A 228 6.13 9.93 0.43
N ASP A 229 5.68 10.42 -0.72
CA ASP A 229 6.57 10.91 -1.79
C ASP A 229 7.42 12.10 -1.34
N MET A 230 6.86 13.04 -0.58
CA MET A 230 7.63 14.16 -0.04
C MET A 230 8.72 13.69 0.91
N ILE A 231 8.42 12.81 1.85
CA ILE A 231 9.41 12.26 2.79
C ILE A 231 10.51 11.52 2.04
N SER A 232 10.15 10.68 1.08
CA SER A 232 11.08 9.91 0.27
C SER A 232 11.96 10.78 -0.64
N ASN A 233 11.38 11.78 -1.32
CA ASN A 233 12.10 12.63 -2.27
C ASN A 233 13.08 13.61 -1.61
N TYR A 234 12.79 14.03 -0.38
CA TYR A 234 13.60 15.01 0.35
C TYR A 234 14.41 14.40 1.49
N ASP A 235 14.44 13.05 1.61
CA ASP A 235 15.16 12.31 2.66
C ASP A 235 14.82 12.83 4.08
N LEU A 236 13.54 13.09 4.35
CA LEU A 236 13.08 13.62 5.62
C LEU A 236 12.92 12.51 6.66
N ILE A 237 13.25 12.79 7.92
CA ILE A 237 12.95 11.92 9.08
C ILE A 237 11.52 12.17 9.58
N ALA A 238 11.04 13.41 9.46
CA ALA A 238 9.69 13.81 9.79
C ALA A 238 9.30 15.07 9.01
N ILE A 239 8.04 15.15 8.62
CA ILE A 239 7.47 16.30 7.91
C ILE A 239 6.45 17.03 8.80
N PRO A 240 6.51 18.36 8.93
CA PRO A 240 5.51 19.11 9.67
C PRO A 240 4.19 19.21 8.89
N VAL A 241 3.09 19.05 9.62
CA VAL A 241 1.73 19.18 9.09
C VAL A 241 1.12 20.50 9.56
N VAL A 242 0.59 21.27 8.61
CA VAL A 242 -0.02 22.58 8.91
C VAL A 242 -1.50 22.60 8.54
N ASP A 243 -2.25 23.41 9.28
CA ASP A 243 -3.64 23.71 8.96
C ASP A 243 -3.76 24.76 7.83
N LYS A 244 -5.00 25.06 7.43
CA LYS A 244 -5.32 26.06 6.38
C LYS A 244 -4.81 27.47 6.69
N GLU A 245 -4.48 27.76 7.94
CA GLU A 245 -3.94 29.05 8.39
C GLU A 245 -2.40 29.06 8.44
N GLY A 246 -1.76 27.93 8.17
CA GLY A 246 -0.31 27.70 8.23
C GLY A 246 0.18 27.49 9.66
N CYS A 247 -0.69 27.10 10.59
CA CYS A 247 -0.30 26.75 11.94
C CYS A 247 0.14 25.28 12.00
N LEU A 248 1.24 25.02 12.67
CA LEU A 248 1.72 23.66 12.91
C LEU A 248 0.76 22.93 13.84
N VAL A 249 0.22 21.81 13.39
CA VAL A 249 -0.78 20.98 14.11
C VAL A 249 -0.27 19.61 14.46
N GLY A 250 0.68 19.05 13.67
CA GLY A 250 1.28 17.74 13.89
C GLY A 250 2.55 17.56 13.07
N ILE A 251 3.06 16.36 13.11
CA ILE A 251 4.13 15.85 12.26
C ILE A 251 3.77 14.47 11.77
N VAL A 252 4.32 14.05 10.64
CA VAL A 252 4.31 12.65 10.20
C VAL A 252 5.75 12.18 10.18
N THR A 253 6.03 11.04 10.74
CA THR A 253 7.37 10.47 10.86
C THR A 253 7.67 9.48 9.73
N VAL A 254 8.93 9.13 9.54
CA VAL A 254 9.35 8.24 8.44
C VAL A 254 8.93 6.79 8.68
N ASP A 255 8.82 6.35 9.92
CA ASP A 255 8.35 5.03 10.33
C ASP A 255 6.88 4.84 9.95
N ASP A 256 5.97 5.78 10.30
CA ASP A 256 4.58 5.77 9.87
C ASP A 256 4.46 5.75 8.34
N ILE A 257 5.33 6.48 7.65
CA ILE A 257 5.35 6.49 6.18
C ILE A 257 5.81 5.17 5.58
N ILE A 258 6.64 4.39 6.26
CA ILE A 258 7.00 3.04 5.80
C ILE A 258 5.74 2.16 5.77
N ASP A 259 4.90 2.23 6.80
CA ASP A 259 3.65 1.48 6.87
C ASP A 259 2.64 1.96 5.80
N VAL A 260 2.51 3.28 5.62
CA VAL A 260 1.73 3.86 4.51
C VAL A 260 2.21 3.33 3.16
N MET A 261 3.51 3.30 2.89
CA MET A 261 4.06 2.78 1.62
C MET A 261 3.74 1.30 1.40
N GLU A 262 3.71 0.50 2.46
CA GLU A 262 3.33 -0.91 2.38
C GLU A 262 1.82 -1.06 2.12
N GLN A 263 0.99 -0.28 2.79
CA GLN A 263 -0.47 -0.25 2.58
C GLN A 263 -0.82 0.17 1.15
N GLU A 264 -0.30 1.29 0.66
CA GLU A 264 -0.54 1.78 -0.71
C GLU A 264 -0.05 0.76 -1.77
N THR A 265 1.13 0.15 -1.55
CA THR A 265 1.64 -0.89 -2.45
C THR A 265 0.70 -2.11 -2.48
N THR A 266 0.17 -2.52 -1.34
CA THR A 266 -0.77 -3.63 -1.21
C THR A 266 -2.10 -3.29 -1.88
N GLU A 267 -2.62 -2.09 -1.64
CA GLU A 267 -3.83 -1.56 -2.26
C GLU A 267 -3.71 -1.55 -3.79
N ASP A 268 -2.60 -1.04 -4.33
CA ASP A 268 -2.31 -1.03 -5.76
C ASP A 268 -2.31 -2.44 -6.36
N ILE A 269 -1.66 -3.40 -5.69
CA ILE A 269 -1.62 -4.80 -6.13
C ILE A 269 -3.02 -5.40 -6.17
N GLU A 270 -3.84 -5.17 -5.16
CA GLU A 270 -5.22 -5.66 -5.08
C GLU A 270 -6.10 -5.02 -6.15
N LYS A 271 -6.03 -3.70 -6.34
CA LYS A 271 -6.73 -2.98 -7.42
C LYS A 271 -6.30 -3.48 -8.79
N MET A 272 -5.00 -3.67 -9.03
CA MET A 272 -4.49 -4.24 -10.28
C MET A 272 -4.97 -5.67 -10.54
N ALA A 273 -5.27 -6.43 -9.51
CA ALA A 273 -5.87 -7.76 -9.62
C ALA A 273 -7.41 -7.75 -9.75
N GLY A 274 -8.05 -6.58 -9.64
CA GLY A 274 -9.50 -6.42 -9.65
C GLY A 274 -10.14 -6.94 -8.36
N ILE A 275 -9.47 -6.72 -7.24
CA ILE A 275 -9.95 -7.01 -5.88
C ILE A 275 -10.24 -5.67 -5.21
N THR A 276 -11.32 -5.58 -4.44
CA THR A 276 -11.55 -4.42 -3.56
C THR A 276 -10.56 -4.52 -2.40
N PRO A 277 -9.77 -3.49 -2.12
CA PRO A 277 -8.78 -3.49 -1.06
C PRO A 277 -9.35 -3.80 0.32
N SER A 278 -8.49 -4.33 1.20
CA SER A 278 -8.83 -4.67 2.58
C SER A 278 -7.61 -4.47 3.46
N ASP A 279 -7.80 -3.75 4.56
CA ASP A 279 -6.75 -3.45 5.54
C ASP A 279 -6.39 -4.66 6.43
N LYS A 280 -7.15 -5.76 6.29
CA LYS A 280 -6.95 -6.97 7.11
C LYS A 280 -5.99 -7.96 6.45
N PRO A 281 -5.05 -8.54 7.21
CA PRO A 281 -4.22 -9.63 6.76
C PRO A 281 -5.04 -10.79 6.20
N TYR A 282 -4.56 -11.40 5.12
CA TYR A 282 -5.28 -12.51 4.45
C TYR A 282 -5.63 -13.66 5.39
N SER A 283 -4.75 -14.00 6.32
CA SER A 283 -4.93 -15.08 7.30
C SER A 283 -6.12 -14.84 8.24
N ARG A 284 -6.43 -13.58 8.53
CA ARG A 284 -7.49 -13.16 9.48
C ARG A 284 -8.78 -12.72 8.78
N THR A 285 -8.74 -12.52 7.45
CA THR A 285 -9.92 -12.10 6.69
C THR A 285 -10.90 -13.25 6.54
N SER A 286 -12.18 -13.03 6.86
CA SER A 286 -13.21 -14.07 6.75
C SER A 286 -13.46 -14.47 5.29
N VAL A 287 -13.81 -15.74 5.06
CA VAL A 287 -14.15 -16.25 3.71
C VAL A 287 -15.25 -15.43 3.04
N VAL A 288 -16.20 -14.91 3.82
CA VAL A 288 -17.31 -14.10 3.31
C VAL A 288 -16.83 -12.72 2.86
N ASP A 289 -15.91 -12.11 3.57
CA ASP A 289 -15.36 -10.79 3.22
C ASP A 289 -14.43 -10.91 2.01
N ILE A 290 -13.57 -11.93 1.95
CA ILE A 290 -12.78 -12.24 0.74
C ILE A 290 -13.71 -12.42 -0.47
N TRP A 291 -14.83 -13.13 -0.31
CA TRP A 291 -15.82 -13.30 -1.38
C TRP A 291 -16.45 -11.96 -1.80
N LYS A 292 -16.86 -11.11 -0.83
CA LYS A 292 -17.43 -9.79 -1.13
C LYS A 292 -16.48 -8.89 -1.91
N ASN A 293 -15.19 -8.90 -1.55
CA ASN A 293 -14.17 -8.07 -2.18
C ASN A 293 -13.85 -8.49 -3.62
N ARG A 294 -14.11 -9.75 -3.99
CA ARG A 294 -13.81 -10.29 -5.33
C ARG A 294 -15.01 -10.37 -6.26
N ILE A 295 -16.22 -10.65 -5.74
CA ILE A 295 -17.38 -10.97 -6.57
C ILE A 295 -17.88 -9.82 -7.45
N PRO A 296 -17.91 -8.54 -7.02
CA PRO A 296 -18.42 -7.46 -7.86
C PRO A 296 -17.64 -7.33 -9.16
N TRP A 297 -16.32 -7.39 -9.07
CA TRP A 297 -15.44 -7.29 -10.23
C TRP A 297 -15.54 -8.50 -11.15
N LEU A 298 -15.59 -9.71 -10.60
CA LEU A 298 -15.78 -10.93 -11.38
C LEU A 298 -17.14 -10.93 -12.13
N MET A 299 -18.21 -10.42 -11.50
CA MET A 299 -19.51 -10.28 -12.17
C MET A 299 -19.45 -9.26 -13.31
N PHE A 300 -18.79 -8.14 -13.11
CA PHE A 300 -18.58 -7.14 -14.16
C PHE A 300 -17.84 -7.74 -15.36
N LEU A 301 -16.74 -8.45 -15.13
CA LEU A 301 -15.96 -9.12 -16.16
C LEU A 301 -16.76 -10.21 -16.89
N MET A 302 -17.56 -10.98 -16.16
CA MET A 302 -18.46 -12.00 -16.75
C MET A 302 -19.48 -11.37 -17.70
N LEU A 303 -20.08 -10.23 -17.31
CA LEU A 303 -21.02 -9.51 -18.16
C LEU A 303 -20.30 -8.94 -19.40
N SER A 304 -19.11 -8.39 -19.22
CA SER A 304 -18.29 -7.85 -20.31
C SER A 304 -17.88 -8.92 -21.32
N ALA A 305 -17.63 -10.16 -20.89
CA ALA A 305 -17.32 -11.29 -21.77
C ALA A 305 -18.48 -11.62 -22.76
N THR A 306 -19.69 -11.15 -22.51
CA THR A 306 -20.82 -11.28 -23.44
C THR A 306 -20.53 -10.60 -24.79
N PHE A 307 -19.81 -9.47 -24.78
CA PHE A 307 -19.40 -8.78 -26.02
C PHE A 307 -18.48 -9.64 -26.87
N THR A 308 -17.53 -10.34 -26.25
CA THR A 308 -16.66 -11.29 -26.92
C THR A 308 -17.47 -12.41 -27.57
N GLY A 309 -18.46 -12.96 -26.87
CA GLY A 309 -19.37 -13.97 -27.39
C GLY A 309 -20.17 -13.47 -28.60
N MET A 310 -20.67 -12.23 -28.57
CA MET A 310 -21.39 -11.61 -29.68
C MET A 310 -20.52 -11.49 -30.94
N ILE A 311 -19.23 -11.14 -30.77
CA ILE A 311 -18.28 -11.06 -31.88
C ILE A 311 -18.07 -12.45 -32.50
N VAL A 312 -17.87 -13.49 -31.69
CA VAL A 312 -17.73 -14.87 -32.19
C VAL A 312 -18.95 -15.31 -32.99
N THR A 313 -20.16 -15.05 -32.47
CA THR A 313 -21.42 -15.36 -33.16
C THR A 313 -21.55 -14.59 -34.48
N HIS A 314 -21.14 -13.32 -34.51
CA HIS A 314 -21.18 -12.52 -35.74
C HIS A 314 -20.30 -13.09 -36.87
N PHE A 315 -19.22 -13.80 -36.53
CA PHE A 315 -18.29 -14.41 -37.48
C PHE A 315 -18.46 -15.94 -37.61
N GLU A 316 -19.64 -16.50 -37.25
CA GLU A 316 -19.93 -17.92 -37.28
C GLU A 316 -19.74 -18.52 -38.68
N ASP A 317 -20.18 -17.84 -39.74
CA ASP A 317 -20.02 -18.28 -41.14
C ASP A 317 -18.53 -18.41 -41.56
N ALA A 318 -17.70 -17.50 -41.07
CA ALA A 318 -16.26 -17.57 -41.28
C ALA A 318 -15.62 -18.79 -40.59
N LEU A 319 -16.04 -19.07 -39.37
CA LEU A 319 -15.61 -20.23 -38.60
C LEU A 319 -16.11 -21.55 -39.21
N ALA A 320 -17.33 -21.59 -39.72
CA ALA A 320 -17.86 -22.74 -40.43
C ALA A 320 -17.08 -23.08 -41.70
N THR A 321 -16.58 -22.04 -42.42
CA THR A 321 -15.79 -22.19 -43.64
C THR A 321 -14.36 -22.65 -43.31
N GLN A 322 -13.77 -22.17 -42.22
CA GLN A 322 -12.38 -22.48 -41.81
C GLN A 322 -12.30 -22.81 -40.34
N VAL A 323 -12.72 -24.02 -39.95
CA VAL A 323 -12.76 -24.49 -38.53
C VAL A 323 -11.40 -24.32 -37.82
N ALA A 324 -10.28 -24.43 -38.58
CA ALA A 324 -8.94 -24.24 -38.02
C ALA A 324 -8.75 -22.88 -37.34
N LEU A 325 -9.51 -21.85 -37.73
CA LEU A 325 -9.43 -20.52 -37.12
C LEU A 325 -9.82 -20.55 -35.65
N ALA A 326 -10.79 -21.35 -35.25
CA ALA A 326 -11.24 -21.48 -33.87
C ALA A 326 -10.11 -21.91 -32.92
N SER A 327 -9.21 -22.77 -33.39
CA SER A 327 -8.10 -23.30 -32.57
C SER A 327 -7.10 -22.23 -32.15
N PHE A 328 -7.02 -21.10 -32.85
CA PHE A 328 -6.05 -20.03 -32.55
C PHE A 328 -6.65 -18.88 -31.74
N MET A 329 -7.98 -18.83 -31.58
CA MET A 329 -8.64 -17.77 -30.82
C MET A 329 -8.13 -17.64 -29.37
N PRO A 330 -8.02 -18.71 -28.56
CA PRO A 330 -7.53 -18.60 -27.18
C PRO A 330 -6.10 -18.08 -27.10
N MET A 331 -5.24 -18.49 -28.06
CA MET A 331 -3.86 -18.02 -28.12
C MET A 331 -3.77 -16.52 -28.45
N LEU A 332 -4.57 -16.04 -29.40
CA LEU A 332 -4.58 -14.63 -29.82
C LEU A 332 -5.12 -13.73 -28.69
N MET A 333 -6.21 -14.13 -28.06
CA MET A 333 -6.79 -13.43 -26.92
C MET A 333 -5.79 -13.37 -25.75
N GLY A 334 -5.27 -14.50 -25.31
CA GLY A 334 -4.28 -14.54 -24.23
C GLY A 334 -3.00 -13.76 -24.54
N THR A 335 -2.51 -13.77 -25.79
CA THR A 335 -1.36 -12.95 -26.20
C THR A 335 -1.68 -11.46 -26.11
N GLY A 336 -2.87 -11.05 -26.55
CA GLY A 336 -3.34 -9.67 -26.44
C GLY A 336 -3.45 -9.22 -24.97
N GLY A 337 -4.19 -9.96 -24.17
CA GLY A 337 -4.37 -9.67 -22.75
C GLY A 337 -3.05 -9.53 -21.99
N ASN A 338 -2.16 -10.54 -22.12
CA ASN A 338 -0.85 -10.51 -21.47
C ASN A 338 0.03 -9.33 -21.96
N SER A 339 0.00 -9.02 -23.26
CA SER A 339 0.78 -7.89 -23.79
C SER A 339 0.29 -6.54 -23.30
N GLY A 340 -1.02 -6.38 -23.19
CA GLY A 340 -1.65 -5.17 -22.65
C GLY A 340 -1.37 -5.00 -21.17
N SER A 341 -1.52 -6.07 -20.39
CA SER A 341 -1.26 -6.08 -18.95
C SER A 341 0.18 -5.72 -18.61
N GLN A 342 1.17 -6.24 -19.37
CA GLN A 342 2.58 -5.86 -19.19
C GLN A 342 2.81 -4.36 -19.37
N SER A 343 2.19 -3.75 -20.37
CA SER A 343 2.33 -2.30 -20.57
C SER A 343 1.60 -1.50 -19.50
N SER A 344 0.41 -1.94 -19.09
CA SER A 344 -0.34 -1.28 -18.04
C SER A 344 0.41 -1.27 -16.71
N THR A 345 0.86 -2.42 -16.24
CA THR A 345 1.64 -2.51 -15.00
C THR A 345 2.89 -1.62 -15.03
N ALA A 346 3.61 -1.59 -16.17
CA ALA A 346 4.78 -0.73 -16.30
C ALA A 346 4.42 0.77 -16.25
N ILE A 347 3.30 1.16 -16.82
CA ILE A 347 2.86 2.57 -16.85
C ILE A 347 2.24 2.98 -15.53
N ILE A 348 1.42 2.13 -14.89
CA ILE A 348 0.90 2.38 -13.54
C ILE A 348 2.07 2.65 -12.59
N ARG A 349 3.06 1.77 -12.56
CA ARG A 349 4.24 1.96 -11.70
C ARG A 349 5.04 3.23 -12.04
N SER A 350 5.13 3.58 -13.33
CA SER A 350 5.82 4.81 -13.75
C SER A 350 5.05 6.08 -13.39
N LEU A 351 3.71 6.03 -13.32
CA LEU A 351 2.86 7.12 -12.85
C LEU A 351 2.99 7.26 -11.33
N SER A 352 2.87 6.18 -10.59
CA SER A 352 3.02 6.11 -9.14
C SER A 352 4.39 6.62 -8.64
N LEU A 353 5.48 6.38 -9.41
CA LEU A 353 6.82 6.90 -9.10
C LEU A 353 7.07 8.34 -9.61
N GLY A 354 6.09 8.97 -10.24
CA GLY A 354 6.27 10.30 -10.83
C GLY A 354 7.23 10.35 -12.05
N ASP A 355 7.71 9.20 -12.56
CA ASP A 355 8.62 9.12 -13.72
C ASP A 355 7.96 9.58 -15.01
N THR A 356 6.65 9.40 -15.14
CA THR A 356 5.82 9.83 -16.27
C THR A 356 4.57 10.53 -15.77
N SER A 357 4.05 11.43 -16.61
CA SER A 357 2.80 12.14 -16.34
C SER A 357 1.82 11.97 -17.50
N PRO A 358 0.52 12.24 -17.31
CA PRO A 358 -0.47 12.20 -18.40
C PRO A 358 -0.11 13.10 -19.59
N SER A 359 0.72 14.13 -19.41
CA SER A 359 1.20 15.00 -20.47
C SER A 359 2.20 14.30 -21.41
N ASP A 360 2.85 13.23 -20.95
CA ASP A 360 3.81 12.45 -21.72
C ASP A 360 3.18 11.37 -22.61
N ALA A 361 1.85 11.28 -22.65
CA ALA A 361 1.11 10.21 -23.33
C ALA A 361 1.61 9.92 -24.77
N LEU A 362 1.86 10.95 -25.57
CA LEU A 362 2.34 10.74 -26.94
C LEU A 362 3.75 10.13 -27.00
N ARG A 363 4.62 10.49 -26.07
CA ARG A 363 5.97 9.91 -25.95
C ARG A 363 5.90 8.46 -25.52
N VAL A 364 5.06 8.15 -24.53
CA VAL A 364 4.81 6.80 -24.02
C VAL A 364 4.24 5.91 -25.13
N ILE A 365 3.17 6.34 -25.81
CA ILE A 365 2.56 5.58 -26.90
C ILE A 365 3.59 5.32 -28.03
N TRP A 366 4.40 6.29 -28.38
CA TRP A 366 5.43 6.10 -29.41
C TRP A 366 6.53 5.11 -28.97
N LYS A 367 6.88 5.10 -27.70
CA LYS A 367 7.81 4.12 -27.12
C LYS A 367 7.19 2.72 -27.15
N GLU A 368 5.97 2.59 -26.64
CA GLU A 368 5.23 1.33 -26.58
C GLU A 368 4.93 0.75 -27.97
N LEU A 369 4.62 1.56 -28.98
CA LEU A 369 4.44 1.10 -30.36
C LEU A 369 5.69 0.44 -30.91
N ARG A 370 6.88 0.97 -30.65
CA ARG A 370 8.15 0.37 -31.09
C ARG A 370 8.42 -0.95 -30.36
N VAL A 371 8.17 -0.99 -29.06
CA VAL A 371 8.28 -2.22 -28.25
C VAL A 371 7.26 -3.25 -28.74
N ALA A 372 6.02 -2.85 -28.99
CA ALA A 372 4.95 -3.69 -29.50
C ALA A 372 5.28 -4.30 -30.85
N PHE A 373 5.84 -3.52 -31.75
CA PHE A 373 6.27 -4.03 -33.09
C PHE A 373 7.36 -5.10 -32.95
N LEU A 374 8.38 -4.87 -32.14
CA LEU A 374 9.44 -5.85 -31.87
C LEU A 374 8.90 -7.13 -31.24
N CYS A 375 8.07 -6.99 -30.20
CA CYS A 375 7.42 -8.13 -29.54
C CYS A 375 6.50 -8.88 -30.52
N GLY A 376 5.66 -8.16 -31.26
CA GLY A 376 4.72 -8.75 -32.19
C GLY A 376 5.40 -9.54 -33.30
N VAL A 377 6.46 -9.00 -33.89
CA VAL A 377 7.25 -9.70 -34.94
C VAL A 377 7.96 -10.92 -34.37
N SER A 378 8.54 -10.80 -33.17
CA SER A 378 9.20 -11.93 -32.48
C SER A 378 8.24 -13.06 -32.18
N LEU A 379 7.06 -12.73 -31.62
CA LEU A 379 6.01 -13.69 -31.34
C LEU A 379 5.42 -14.31 -32.60
N ALA A 380 5.22 -13.53 -33.67
CA ALA A 380 4.75 -14.03 -34.95
C ALA A 380 5.75 -15.02 -35.57
N ALA A 381 7.05 -14.73 -35.51
CA ALA A 381 8.09 -15.63 -36.01
C ALA A 381 8.15 -16.93 -35.20
N ALA A 382 8.12 -16.83 -33.85
CA ALA A 382 8.11 -17.98 -32.99
C ALA A 382 6.85 -18.85 -33.21
N ASN A 383 5.67 -18.22 -33.32
CA ASN A 383 4.42 -18.93 -33.59
C ASN A 383 4.41 -19.57 -34.97
N PHE A 384 4.98 -18.93 -36.00
CA PHE A 384 5.11 -19.52 -37.35
C PHE A 384 5.93 -20.82 -37.29
N ILE A 385 7.08 -20.79 -36.60
CA ILE A 385 7.91 -21.97 -36.38
C ILE A 385 7.13 -23.05 -35.61
N LYS A 386 6.43 -22.68 -34.57
CA LYS A 386 5.57 -23.59 -33.77
C LYS A 386 4.50 -24.24 -34.66
N MET A 387 3.81 -23.46 -35.49
CA MET A 387 2.76 -23.97 -36.37
C MET A 387 3.32 -25.00 -37.40
N LEU A 388 4.52 -24.76 -37.91
CA LEU A 388 5.15 -25.70 -38.86
C LEU A 388 5.66 -26.96 -38.18
N LEU A 389 6.36 -26.83 -37.04
CA LEU A 389 7.01 -27.95 -36.36
C LEU A 389 6.03 -28.75 -35.50
N VAL A 390 5.24 -28.07 -34.68
CA VAL A 390 4.34 -28.73 -33.73
C VAL A 390 3.01 -29.06 -34.38
N ASP A 391 2.30 -28.06 -34.93
CA ASP A 391 0.93 -28.27 -35.39
C ASP A 391 0.89 -29.12 -36.66
N ARG A 392 1.76 -28.85 -37.62
CA ARG A 392 1.75 -29.56 -38.91
C ARG A 392 2.60 -30.84 -38.94
N LEU A 393 3.84 -30.80 -38.38
CA LEU A 393 4.77 -31.94 -38.46
C LEU A 393 4.51 -32.96 -37.32
N LEU A 394 4.39 -32.49 -36.04
CA LEU A 394 4.26 -33.38 -34.90
C LEU A 394 2.82 -33.89 -34.72
N LEU A 395 1.83 -32.98 -34.80
CA LEU A 395 0.42 -33.27 -34.62
C LEU A 395 -0.32 -33.67 -35.90
N GLY A 396 0.34 -33.58 -37.09
CA GLY A 396 -0.23 -33.94 -38.37
C GLY A 396 -1.46 -33.12 -38.79
N ASN A 397 -1.63 -31.90 -38.27
CA ASN A 397 -2.81 -31.07 -38.54
C ASN A 397 -2.71 -30.44 -39.93
N THR A 398 -3.35 -31.06 -40.90
CA THR A 398 -3.38 -30.59 -42.30
C THR A 398 -4.23 -29.36 -42.54
N ALA A 399 -5.09 -29.01 -41.58
CA ALA A 399 -5.93 -27.80 -41.67
C ALA A 399 -5.10 -26.50 -41.45
N VAL A 400 -3.87 -26.58 -40.94
CA VAL A 400 -2.94 -25.47 -40.79
C VAL A 400 -2.24 -25.25 -42.17
N THR A 401 -2.92 -24.53 -43.03
CA THR A 401 -2.40 -24.14 -44.35
C THR A 401 -1.52 -22.87 -44.24
N MET A 402 -0.71 -22.60 -45.26
CA MET A 402 0.13 -21.38 -45.31
C MET A 402 -0.70 -20.09 -45.20
N PRO A 403 -1.87 -19.94 -45.87
CA PRO A 403 -2.71 -18.76 -45.66
C PRO A 403 -3.22 -18.61 -44.22
N VAL A 404 -3.61 -19.72 -43.56
CA VAL A 404 -4.00 -19.69 -42.17
C VAL A 404 -2.84 -19.27 -41.25
N ALA A 405 -1.64 -19.80 -41.50
CA ALA A 405 -0.44 -19.44 -40.76
C ALA A 405 -0.12 -17.95 -40.91
N ALA A 406 -0.18 -17.43 -42.16
CA ALA A 406 0.03 -16.01 -42.43
C ALA A 406 -1.02 -15.11 -41.73
N THR A 407 -2.28 -15.52 -41.77
CA THR A 407 -3.37 -14.82 -41.09
C THR A 407 -3.10 -14.71 -39.58
N VAL A 408 -2.77 -15.82 -38.93
CA VAL A 408 -2.50 -15.86 -37.48
C VAL A 408 -1.28 -15.04 -37.10
N CYS A 409 -0.18 -15.16 -37.85
CA CYS A 409 1.06 -14.42 -37.59
C CYS A 409 0.88 -12.90 -37.83
N CYS A 410 0.17 -12.50 -38.87
CA CYS A 410 -0.17 -11.11 -39.08
C CYS A 410 -1.04 -10.54 -37.97
N THR A 411 -2.05 -11.31 -37.55
CA THR A 411 -2.94 -10.94 -36.44
C THR A 411 -2.15 -10.73 -35.14
N ILE A 412 -1.21 -11.60 -34.79
CA ILE A 412 -0.38 -11.44 -33.56
C ILE A 412 0.28 -10.06 -33.54
N VAL A 413 0.88 -9.61 -34.64
CA VAL A 413 1.56 -8.30 -34.71
C VAL A 413 0.57 -7.17 -34.39
N PHE A 414 -0.59 -7.15 -35.06
CA PHE A 414 -1.57 -6.08 -34.85
C PHE A 414 -2.23 -6.15 -33.47
N VAL A 415 -2.52 -7.34 -32.97
CA VAL A 415 -3.09 -7.54 -31.61
C VAL A 415 -2.12 -7.04 -30.54
N VAL A 416 -0.83 -7.40 -30.61
CA VAL A 416 0.18 -6.93 -29.66
C VAL A 416 0.35 -5.41 -29.72
N MET A 417 0.35 -4.84 -30.95
CA MET A 417 0.43 -3.38 -31.10
C MET A 417 -0.77 -2.68 -30.48
N PHE A 418 -1.97 -3.15 -30.75
CA PHE A 418 -3.20 -2.59 -30.17
C PHE A 418 -3.21 -2.74 -28.64
N ALA A 419 -2.93 -3.94 -28.14
CA ALA A 419 -2.97 -4.26 -26.72
C ALA A 419 -2.02 -3.39 -25.90
N LYS A 420 -0.78 -3.20 -26.37
CA LYS A 420 0.21 -2.37 -25.69
C LYS A 420 -0.16 -0.88 -25.69
N VAL A 421 -0.74 -0.38 -26.79
CA VAL A 421 -1.24 1.00 -26.85
C VAL A 421 -2.39 1.20 -25.87
N VAL A 422 -3.35 0.30 -25.83
CA VAL A 422 -4.50 0.38 -24.88
C VAL A 422 -3.99 0.24 -23.44
N GLY A 423 -3.12 -0.74 -23.19
CA GLY A 423 -2.56 -0.98 -21.87
C GLY A 423 -1.77 0.22 -21.33
N SER A 424 -1.10 0.98 -22.17
CA SER A 424 -0.39 2.19 -21.75
C SER A 424 -1.28 3.42 -21.65
N LEU A 425 -2.31 3.52 -22.49
CA LEU A 425 -3.14 4.71 -22.58
C LEU A 425 -4.21 4.76 -21.47
N LEU A 426 -4.80 3.61 -21.11
CA LEU A 426 -5.89 3.57 -20.12
C LEU A 426 -5.47 4.09 -18.74
N PRO A 427 -4.33 3.66 -18.14
CA PRO A 427 -3.88 4.22 -16.87
C PRO A 427 -3.62 5.73 -16.94
N MET A 428 -3.01 6.22 -18.02
CA MET A 428 -2.75 7.65 -18.20
C MET A 428 -4.03 8.48 -18.35
N ILE A 429 -5.10 7.90 -18.93
CA ILE A 429 -6.40 8.56 -18.99
C ILE A 429 -7.05 8.58 -17.60
N ALA A 430 -6.97 7.48 -16.85
CA ALA A 430 -7.49 7.38 -15.50
C ALA A 430 -6.89 8.47 -14.60
N GLU A 431 -5.58 8.54 -14.55
CA GLU A 431 -4.84 9.59 -13.83
C GLU A 431 -5.29 11.00 -14.22
N LYS A 432 -5.42 11.25 -15.52
CA LYS A 432 -5.84 12.56 -16.04
C LYS A 432 -7.24 12.97 -15.59
N ILE A 433 -8.14 12.06 -15.35
CA ILE A 433 -9.52 12.32 -14.91
C ILE A 433 -9.69 12.19 -13.39
N GLY A 434 -8.58 11.97 -12.66
CA GLY A 434 -8.60 11.81 -11.20
C GLY A 434 -9.16 10.47 -10.73
N VAL A 435 -9.01 9.42 -11.54
CA VAL A 435 -9.33 8.03 -11.18
C VAL A 435 -8.01 7.29 -11.03
N ASP A 436 -7.89 6.51 -9.97
CA ASP A 436 -6.71 5.71 -9.70
C ASP A 436 -6.33 4.83 -10.90
N PRO A 437 -5.10 4.97 -11.44
CA PRO A 437 -4.62 4.19 -12.57
C PRO A 437 -4.62 2.68 -12.33
N ALA A 438 -4.45 2.22 -11.10
CA ALA A 438 -4.40 0.80 -10.73
C ALA A 438 -5.72 0.07 -11.05
N VAL A 439 -6.86 0.76 -10.97
CA VAL A 439 -8.17 0.21 -11.34
C VAL A 439 -8.25 -0.14 -12.83
N MET A 440 -7.47 0.53 -13.70
CA MET A 440 -7.43 0.29 -15.16
C MET A 440 -6.45 -0.84 -15.54
N ALA A 441 -6.23 -1.78 -14.63
CA ALA A 441 -5.21 -2.81 -14.81
C ALA A 441 -5.72 -4.07 -15.52
N SER A 442 -5.04 -5.17 -15.26
CA SER A 442 -5.01 -6.41 -16.04
C SER A 442 -6.38 -6.96 -16.47
N PRO A 443 -7.40 -7.11 -15.61
CA PRO A 443 -8.65 -7.76 -16.00
C PRO A 443 -9.49 -6.94 -17.00
N LEU A 444 -9.52 -5.62 -16.84
CA LEU A 444 -10.25 -4.73 -17.76
C LEU A 444 -9.57 -4.69 -19.13
N ILE A 445 -8.25 -4.56 -19.14
CA ILE A 445 -7.44 -4.57 -20.37
C ILE A 445 -7.60 -5.90 -21.11
N SER A 446 -7.55 -7.03 -20.42
CA SER A 446 -7.75 -8.34 -21.01
C SER A 446 -9.12 -8.43 -21.69
N THR A 447 -10.17 -7.99 -21.05
CA THR A 447 -11.53 -8.01 -21.65
C THR A 447 -11.64 -7.15 -22.91
N ILE A 448 -11.07 -5.94 -22.90
CA ILE A 448 -11.04 -5.06 -24.07
C ILE A 448 -10.19 -5.66 -25.18
N THR A 449 -9.01 -6.15 -24.86
CA THR A 449 -8.09 -6.72 -25.84
C THR A 449 -8.60 -8.02 -26.42
N ASP A 450 -9.32 -8.85 -25.68
CA ASP A 450 -9.95 -10.08 -26.17
C ASP A 450 -10.96 -9.78 -27.27
N ALA A 451 -11.88 -8.85 -27.01
CA ALA A 451 -12.88 -8.46 -27.99
C ALA A 451 -12.25 -7.89 -29.26
N VAL A 452 -11.30 -6.97 -29.12
CA VAL A 452 -10.64 -6.33 -30.27
C VAL A 452 -9.70 -7.30 -30.99
N SER A 453 -9.03 -8.21 -30.29
CA SER A 453 -8.19 -9.25 -30.88
C SER A 453 -8.99 -10.12 -31.85
N LEU A 454 -10.21 -10.50 -31.49
CA LEU A 454 -11.10 -11.26 -32.36
C LEU A 454 -11.56 -10.44 -33.57
N LEU A 455 -11.90 -9.17 -33.38
CA LEU A 455 -12.26 -8.28 -34.50
C LEU A 455 -11.11 -8.14 -35.49
N ILE A 456 -9.88 -7.91 -35.02
CA ILE A 456 -8.67 -7.84 -35.85
C ILE A 456 -8.45 -9.18 -36.56
N TYR A 457 -8.58 -10.29 -35.82
CA TYR A 457 -8.36 -11.63 -36.35
C TYR A 457 -9.31 -11.96 -37.50
N PHE A 458 -10.60 -11.82 -37.28
CA PHE A 458 -11.60 -12.12 -38.31
C PHE A 458 -11.55 -11.15 -39.47
N SER A 459 -11.20 -9.87 -39.23
CA SER A 459 -11.00 -8.91 -40.32
C SER A 459 -9.82 -9.30 -41.23
N ILE A 460 -8.69 -9.69 -40.65
CA ILE A 460 -7.51 -10.18 -41.40
C ILE A 460 -7.83 -11.50 -42.10
N ALA A 461 -8.52 -12.43 -41.40
CA ALA A 461 -8.94 -13.70 -41.97
C ALA A 461 -9.83 -13.51 -43.19
N LYS A 462 -10.82 -12.62 -43.11
CA LYS A 462 -11.69 -12.28 -44.24
C LYS A 462 -10.94 -11.72 -45.40
N MET A 463 -9.93 -10.89 -45.16
CA MET A 463 -9.11 -10.27 -46.21
C MET A 463 -8.17 -11.28 -46.91
N LEU A 464 -7.53 -12.18 -46.16
CA LEU A 464 -6.49 -13.09 -46.65
C LEU A 464 -7.04 -14.43 -47.16
N LEU A 465 -8.17 -14.89 -46.63
CA LEU A 465 -8.77 -16.19 -46.95
C LEU A 465 -9.99 -16.06 -47.90
N HIS A 466 -10.39 -14.81 -48.24
CA HIS A 466 -11.40 -14.49 -49.24
C HIS A 466 -12.78 -15.16 -49.02
N PHE A 467 -13.33 -15.11 -47.78
CA PHE A 467 -14.68 -15.53 -47.48
C PHE A 467 -15.58 -14.40 -46.94
#